data_84a3c2d61ae08df22485a1d86e3158bd
#
_entry.id   84a3c2d61ae08df22485a1d86e3158bd
#
_cell.length_a   1.000
_cell.length_b   1.000
_cell.length_c   1.000
_cell.angle_alpha   90.00
_cell.angle_beta   90.00
_cell.angle_gamma   90.00
#
_symmetry.space_group_name_H-M   'P 1'
#
loop_
_entity.id
_entity.type
_entity.pdbx_description
1 polymer ?
#
loop_
_entity_poly.entity_id
_entity_poly.type
_entity_poly.pdbx_seq_one_letter_code
_entity_poly.pdbx_strand_id
1 'polypeptide(L)'
;YVTGDNDNVAYQEAMKRLGINIEFIHPAIGQEQEEFNLLFLGDKLPDIIAFADRYAGGEFQGMRDGVFKDLTELVPQYAPDYYKVLTENEEFYRESTDNNGHIVSFNNCKPVADPPFRRWVFKKDLLSELDCDIPKTVADYEAMFEKIKAKGMTPYLLDKFGYEVQLEGLFDVYYNKDNNFFQKDGVVKCAPLEDGFKDYLTLINKWYSSGYISKDFSSI
;
A
#
# COMPACT_ATOMS: atom_id res chain seq x y z
N TYR A 1 -19.76 -9.67 -13.06
CA TYR A 1 -19.71 -8.31 -12.52
C TYR A 1 -20.12 -8.40 -11.06
N VAL A 2 -19.22 -8.03 -10.15
CA VAL A 2 -19.49 -7.93 -8.70
C VAL A 2 -19.87 -6.49 -8.43
N THR A 3 -21.05 -6.23 -7.89
CA THR A 3 -21.52 -4.88 -7.57
C THR A 3 -21.17 -4.47 -6.13
N GLY A 4 -20.72 -5.43 -5.33
CA GLY A 4 -20.26 -5.25 -3.96
C GLY A 4 -19.88 -6.60 -3.36
N ASP A 5 -19.34 -6.60 -2.13
CA ASP A 5 -18.92 -7.85 -1.47
C ASP A 5 -20.08 -8.81 -1.18
N ASN A 6 -21.29 -8.31 -1.10
CA ASN A 6 -22.50 -9.15 -1.00
C ASN A 6 -22.70 -10.07 -2.20
N ASP A 7 -22.22 -9.67 -3.40
CA ASP A 7 -22.31 -10.43 -4.64
C ASP A 7 -21.04 -11.27 -4.91
N ASN A 8 -20.06 -11.22 -4.00
CA ASN A 8 -18.82 -11.96 -4.15
C ASN A 8 -19.03 -13.44 -3.84
N VAL A 9 -18.81 -14.30 -4.84
CA VAL A 9 -19.01 -15.75 -4.73
C VAL A 9 -18.15 -16.37 -3.61
N ALA A 10 -16.94 -15.85 -3.37
CA ALA A 10 -16.08 -16.36 -2.31
C ALA A 10 -16.65 -16.07 -0.92
N TYR A 11 -17.21 -14.88 -0.71
CA TYR A 11 -17.88 -14.56 0.56
C TYR A 11 -19.19 -15.33 0.73
N GLN A 12 -19.98 -15.49 -0.33
CA GLN A 12 -21.20 -16.31 -0.27
C GLN A 12 -20.90 -17.77 0.10
N GLU A 13 -19.86 -18.36 -0.48
CA GLU A 13 -19.44 -19.71 -0.13
C GLU A 13 -18.92 -19.79 1.32
N ALA A 14 -18.14 -18.80 1.77
CA ALA A 14 -17.66 -18.72 3.14
C ALA A 14 -18.83 -18.63 4.14
N MET A 15 -19.80 -17.75 3.89
CA MET A 15 -21.01 -17.62 4.73
C MET A 15 -21.79 -18.95 4.80
N LYS A 16 -21.95 -19.61 3.66
CA LYS A 16 -22.62 -20.91 3.60
C LYS A 16 -21.89 -21.98 4.41
N ARG A 17 -20.56 -22.06 4.29
CA ARG A 17 -19.73 -23.05 5.00
C ARG A 17 -19.72 -22.82 6.51
N LEU A 18 -19.73 -21.55 6.92
CA LEU A 18 -19.70 -21.14 8.33
C LEU A 18 -21.10 -21.10 8.97
N GLY A 19 -22.18 -21.16 8.18
CA GLY A 19 -23.54 -21.04 8.65
C GLY A 19 -23.87 -19.66 9.21
N ILE A 20 -23.21 -18.62 8.73
CA ILE A 20 -23.41 -17.22 9.17
C ILE A 20 -23.92 -16.38 8.00
N ASN A 21 -24.54 -15.25 8.32
CA ASN A 21 -24.90 -14.23 7.34
C ASN A 21 -24.13 -12.94 7.64
N ILE A 22 -23.46 -12.40 6.65
CA ILE A 22 -22.70 -11.15 6.74
C ILE A 22 -23.35 -10.14 5.80
N GLU A 23 -23.70 -8.99 6.33
CA GLU A 23 -24.13 -7.84 5.55
C GLU A 23 -22.94 -6.87 5.45
N PHE A 24 -22.50 -6.58 4.24
CA PHE A 24 -21.38 -5.67 3.99
C PHE A 24 -21.92 -4.25 3.79
N ILE A 25 -21.36 -3.32 4.54
CA ILE A 25 -21.63 -1.87 4.43
C ILE A 25 -20.40 -1.24 3.80
N HIS A 26 -20.56 -0.61 2.64
CA HIS A 26 -19.47 0.00 1.90
C HIS A 26 -19.63 1.51 1.83
N PRO A 27 -18.54 2.26 2.03
CA PRO A 27 -18.52 3.69 1.74
C PRO A 27 -18.64 3.94 0.22
N ALA A 28 -19.09 5.13 -0.14
CA ALA A 28 -18.99 5.58 -1.52
C ALA A 28 -17.51 5.77 -1.90
N ILE A 29 -17.18 5.48 -3.17
CA ILE A 29 -15.81 5.62 -3.69
C ILE A 29 -15.32 7.07 -3.50
N GLY A 30 -14.18 7.23 -2.82
CA GLY A 30 -13.58 8.52 -2.51
C GLY A 30 -14.10 9.18 -1.22
N GLN A 31 -15.03 8.55 -0.50
CA GLN A 31 -15.56 9.03 0.78
C GLN A 31 -15.21 8.09 1.96
N GLU A 32 -14.26 7.17 1.74
CA GLU A 32 -13.96 6.09 2.68
C GLU A 32 -13.59 6.61 4.07
N GLN A 33 -12.77 7.66 4.15
CA GLN A 33 -12.36 8.23 5.43
C GLN A 33 -13.48 9.01 6.12
N GLU A 34 -14.27 9.74 5.35
CA GLU A 34 -15.39 10.52 5.89
C GLU A 34 -16.45 9.59 6.44
N GLU A 35 -16.89 8.61 5.65
CA GLU A 35 -17.90 7.64 6.10
C GLU A 35 -17.39 6.75 7.23
N PHE A 36 -16.09 6.38 7.24
CA PHE A 36 -15.47 5.69 8.36
C PHE A 36 -15.61 6.52 9.66
N ASN A 37 -15.31 7.82 9.62
CA ASN A 37 -15.45 8.69 10.80
C ASN A 37 -16.90 8.84 11.26
N LEU A 38 -17.85 8.83 10.32
CA LEU A 38 -19.29 8.92 10.64
C LEU A 38 -19.82 7.68 11.36
N LEU A 39 -19.20 6.51 11.19
CA LEU A 39 -19.59 5.29 11.92
C LEU A 39 -19.61 5.50 13.44
N PHE A 40 -18.69 6.30 13.97
CA PHE A 40 -18.50 6.50 15.41
C PHE A 40 -19.42 7.61 15.99
N LEU A 41 -20.18 8.27 15.14
CA LEU A 41 -21.18 9.27 15.57
C LEU A 41 -22.57 8.64 15.77
N GLY A 42 -22.77 7.41 15.33
CA GLY A 42 -24.03 6.69 15.45
C GLY A 42 -24.17 5.94 16.78
N ASP A 43 -25.40 5.59 17.13
CA ASP A 43 -25.71 4.83 18.36
C ASP A 43 -25.35 3.34 18.26
N LYS A 44 -25.05 2.84 17.06
CA LYS A 44 -24.76 1.43 16.79
C LYS A 44 -23.62 1.27 15.81
N LEU A 45 -22.59 0.56 16.25
CA LEU A 45 -21.48 0.17 15.40
C LEU A 45 -21.74 -1.18 14.71
N PRO A 46 -21.15 -1.44 13.53
CA PRO A 46 -21.06 -2.77 12.95
C PRO A 46 -20.35 -3.76 13.90
N ASP A 47 -20.64 -5.04 13.76
CA ASP A 47 -19.97 -6.08 14.56
C ASP A 47 -18.47 -6.21 14.20
N ILE A 48 -18.11 -5.93 12.94
CA ILE A 48 -16.74 -5.99 12.43
C ILE A 48 -16.48 -4.71 11.62
N ILE A 49 -15.36 -4.06 11.88
CA ILE A 49 -14.90 -2.88 11.16
C ILE A 49 -13.56 -3.21 10.51
N ALA A 50 -13.50 -3.13 9.17
CA ALA A 50 -12.26 -3.23 8.44
C ALA A 50 -11.48 -1.89 8.51
N PHE A 51 -10.14 -1.96 8.42
CA PHE A 51 -9.26 -0.79 8.45
C PHE A 51 -9.39 0.04 9.73
N ALA A 52 -9.40 -0.63 10.87
CA ALA A 52 -9.48 0.01 12.19
C ALA A 52 -8.30 0.98 12.49
N ASP A 53 -7.18 0.81 11.78
CA ASP A 53 -6.02 1.71 11.77
C ASP A 53 -6.36 3.14 11.31
N ARG A 54 -7.47 3.34 10.59
CA ARG A 54 -7.99 4.66 10.21
C ARG A 54 -8.62 5.45 11.36
N TYR A 55 -8.86 4.81 12.50
CA TYR A 55 -9.35 5.51 13.68
C TYR A 55 -8.34 6.56 14.14
N ALA A 56 -8.83 7.71 14.64
CA ALA A 56 -7.93 8.78 15.11
C ALA A 56 -7.02 8.27 16.23
N GLY A 57 -5.74 8.17 15.97
CA GLY A 57 -4.74 7.56 16.86
C GLY A 57 -4.57 6.04 16.71
N GLY A 58 -5.19 5.42 15.68
CA GLY A 58 -5.10 4.00 15.34
C GLY A 58 -6.01 3.10 16.16
N GLU A 59 -6.02 1.81 15.84
CA GLU A 59 -6.89 0.81 16.47
C GLU A 59 -6.68 0.66 17.97
N PHE A 60 -5.44 0.80 18.45
CA PHE A 60 -5.16 0.74 19.89
C PHE A 60 -5.69 1.96 20.64
N GLN A 61 -5.77 3.13 19.99
CA GLN A 61 -6.46 4.27 20.59
C GLN A 61 -7.96 4.01 20.65
N GLY A 62 -8.56 3.46 19.61
CA GLY A 62 -9.97 3.09 19.60
C GLY A 62 -10.33 2.08 20.71
N MET A 63 -9.42 1.16 21.03
CA MET A 63 -9.57 0.26 22.19
C MET A 63 -9.55 1.06 23.52
N ARG A 64 -8.60 1.95 23.69
CA ARG A 64 -8.50 2.80 24.91
C ARG A 64 -9.73 3.69 25.09
N ASP A 65 -10.31 4.16 24.01
CA ASP A 65 -11.54 4.96 23.99
C ASP A 65 -12.80 4.11 24.20
N GLY A 66 -12.66 2.78 24.29
CA GLY A 66 -13.76 1.85 24.50
C GLY A 66 -14.62 1.58 23.26
N VAL A 67 -14.13 1.98 22.08
CA VAL A 67 -14.80 1.79 20.79
C VAL A 67 -14.52 0.40 20.24
N PHE A 68 -13.25 -0.02 20.26
CA PHE A 68 -12.84 -1.38 19.83
C PHE A 68 -12.65 -2.27 21.05
N LYS A 69 -12.97 -3.53 20.86
CA LYS A 69 -12.85 -4.53 21.91
C LYS A 69 -11.40 -4.98 22.07
N ASP A 70 -10.93 -5.08 23.30
CA ASP A 70 -9.72 -5.79 23.61
C ASP A 70 -9.93 -7.31 23.35
N LEU A 71 -9.12 -7.87 22.48
CA LEU A 71 -9.19 -9.26 22.03
C LEU A 71 -8.11 -10.13 22.66
N THR A 72 -7.27 -9.58 23.53
CA THR A 72 -6.08 -10.24 24.10
C THR A 72 -6.39 -11.60 24.71
N GLU A 73 -7.45 -11.68 25.53
CA GLU A 73 -7.88 -12.93 26.15
C GLU A 73 -8.78 -13.78 25.24
N LEU A 74 -9.40 -13.16 24.24
CA LEU A 74 -10.37 -13.83 23.36
C LEU A 74 -9.69 -14.57 22.22
N VAL A 75 -8.62 -14.02 21.66
CA VAL A 75 -7.92 -14.62 20.52
C VAL A 75 -7.35 -16.00 20.88
N PRO A 76 -6.64 -16.21 21.99
CA PRO A 76 -6.17 -17.54 22.36
C PRO A 76 -7.32 -18.54 22.54
N GLN A 77 -8.46 -18.09 23.04
CA GLN A 77 -9.59 -18.96 23.36
C GLN A 77 -10.42 -19.33 22.11
N TYR A 78 -10.70 -18.34 21.25
CA TYR A 78 -11.67 -18.50 20.15
C TYR A 78 -11.03 -18.56 18.76
N ALA A 79 -9.77 -18.17 18.64
CA ALA A 79 -8.99 -18.22 17.41
C ALA A 79 -7.58 -18.81 17.63
N PRO A 80 -7.47 -20.03 18.20
CA PRO A 80 -6.18 -20.61 18.61
C PRO A 80 -5.20 -20.79 17.43
N ASP A 81 -5.69 -21.06 16.23
CA ASP A 81 -4.84 -21.20 15.04
C ASP A 81 -4.23 -19.86 14.64
N TYR A 82 -5.00 -18.78 14.71
CA TYR A 82 -4.49 -17.42 14.47
C TYR A 82 -3.47 -17.04 15.55
N TYR A 83 -3.80 -17.29 16.83
CA TYR A 83 -2.90 -17.00 17.94
C TYR A 83 -1.56 -17.74 17.80
N LYS A 84 -1.62 -18.99 17.35
CA LYS A 84 -0.42 -19.77 17.07
C LYS A 84 0.44 -19.12 15.99
N VAL A 85 -0.15 -18.67 14.87
CA VAL A 85 0.55 -17.97 13.79
C VAL A 85 1.23 -16.70 14.31
N LEU A 86 0.54 -15.92 15.15
CA LEU A 86 1.11 -14.73 15.76
C LEU A 86 2.32 -15.04 16.64
N THR A 87 2.19 -16.05 17.52
CA THR A 87 3.19 -16.34 18.55
C THR A 87 4.39 -17.14 18.05
N GLU A 88 4.25 -17.85 16.93
CA GLU A 88 5.36 -18.55 16.28
C GLU A 88 6.28 -17.62 15.49
N ASN A 89 5.86 -16.36 15.24
CA ASN A 89 6.67 -15.37 14.55
C ASN A 89 6.70 -14.04 15.34
N GLU A 90 7.86 -13.70 15.86
CA GLU A 90 8.07 -12.51 16.69
C GLU A 90 7.70 -11.20 15.95
N GLU A 91 7.95 -11.12 14.64
CA GLU A 91 7.59 -9.97 13.83
C GLU A 91 6.07 -9.81 13.73
N PHE A 92 5.33 -10.90 13.44
CA PHE A 92 3.87 -10.86 13.40
C PHE A 92 3.28 -10.47 14.74
N TYR A 93 3.82 -11.03 15.85
CA TYR A 93 3.36 -10.68 17.18
C TYR A 93 3.57 -9.20 17.48
N ARG A 94 4.77 -8.70 17.21
CA ARG A 94 5.12 -7.28 17.43
C ARG A 94 4.27 -6.32 16.59
N GLU A 95 3.98 -6.67 15.34
CA GLU A 95 3.16 -5.85 14.44
C GLU A 95 1.66 -5.90 14.77
N SER A 96 1.23 -6.94 15.46
CA SER A 96 -0.18 -7.17 15.82
C SER A 96 -0.51 -6.79 17.26
N THR A 97 0.46 -6.30 18.03
CA THR A 97 0.26 -5.93 19.43
C THR A 97 0.79 -4.53 19.72
N ASP A 98 0.22 -3.88 20.75
CA ASP A 98 0.84 -2.69 21.33
C ASP A 98 2.00 -3.05 22.28
N ASN A 99 2.66 -2.02 22.86
CA ASN A 99 3.78 -2.22 23.79
C ASN A 99 3.41 -2.96 25.09
N ASN A 100 2.12 -3.13 25.37
CA ASN A 100 1.61 -3.88 26.54
C ASN A 100 1.14 -5.29 26.16
N GLY A 101 1.22 -5.66 24.88
CA GLY A 101 0.80 -6.95 24.36
C GLY A 101 -0.70 -7.08 24.08
N HIS A 102 -1.44 -5.96 24.00
CA HIS A 102 -2.86 -6.01 23.64
C HIS A 102 -3.05 -6.39 22.17
N ILE A 103 -4.04 -7.22 21.90
CA ILE A 103 -4.51 -7.58 20.56
C ILE A 103 -5.88 -6.91 20.34
N VAL A 104 -6.04 -6.19 19.23
CA VAL A 104 -7.29 -5.45 18.92
C VAL A 104 -7.88 -5.88 17.58
N SER A 105 -7.06 -6.43 16.70
CA SER A 105 -7.44 -6.73 15.32
C SER A 105 -6.92 -8.09 14.86
N PHE A 106 -7.49 -8.60 13.78
CA PHE A 106 -7.00 -9.75 13.04
C PHE A 106 -6.18 -9.25 11.85
N ASN A 107 -4.87 -9.22 11.99
CA ASN A 107 -3.96 -8.78 10.96
C ASN A 107 -3.67 -9.88 9.93
N ASN A 108 -3.36 -9.46 8.71
CA ASN A 108 -2.99 -10.38 7.65
C ASN A 108 -1.51 -10.81 7.81
N CYS A 109 -1.30 -11.97 8.42
CA CYS A 109 0.03 -12.55 8.63
C CYS A 109 0.48 -13.30 7.38
N LYS A 110 1.41 -12.75 6.61
CA LYS A 110 1.96 -13.40 5.43
C LYS A 110 3.34 -13.97 5.73
N PRO A 111 3.52 -15.30 5.68
CA PRO A 111 4.79 -15.95 6.01
C PRO A 111 5.91 -15.68 4.97
N VAL A 112 5.55 -15.14 3.84
CA VAL A 112 6.48 -14.77 2.76
C VAL A 112 6.23 -13.32 2.40
N ALA A 113 7.30 -12.54 2.31
CA ALA A 113 7.22 -11.15 1.86
C ALA A 113 6.49 -11.04 0.53
N ASP A 114 5.62 -10.07 0.43
CA ASP A 114 4.95 -9.77 -0.83
C ASP A 114 5.98 -9.49 -1.93
N PRO A 115 5.79 -10.01 -3.13
CA PRO A 115 6.63 -9.62 -4.25
C PRO A 115 6.48 -8.11 -4.49
N PRO A 116 7.48 -7.44 -5.07
CA PRO A 116 7.40 -6.03 -5.35
C PRO A 116 6.07 -5.68 -6.04
N PHE A 117 5.28 -4.83 -5.40
CA PHE A 117 3.93 -4.47 -5.85
C PHE A 117 3.97 -3.67 -7.15
N ARG A 118 4.95 -2.78 -7.29
CA ARG A 118 5.19 -1.99 -8.49
C ARG A 118 6.53 -2.35 -9.10
N ARG A 119 6.59 -2.37 -10.42
CA ARG A 119 7.81 -2.63 -11.17
C ARG A 119 7.72 -2.05 -12.57
N TRP A 120 8.85 -1.81 -13.16
CA TRP A 120 8.93 -1.41 -14.55
C TRP A 120 8.47 -2.55 -15.46
N VAL A 121 7.57 -2.20 -16.40
CA VAL A 121 7.08 -3.11 -17.41
C VAL A 121 7.46 -2.53 -18.77
N PHE A 122 8.10 -3.35 -19.59
CA PHE A 122 8.53 -2.96 -20.93
C PHE A 122 7.72 -3.71 -21.99
N LYS A 123 7.28 -2.98 -23.01
CA LYS A 123 6.66 -3.58 -24.17
C LYS A 123 7.75 -4.22 -25.04
N LYS A 124 7.87 -5.53 -25.00
CA LYS A 124 8.95 -6.29 -25.64
C LYS A 124 9.06 -6.01 -27.14
N ASP A 125 7.93 -5.99 -27.85
CA ASP A 125 7.91 -5.76 -29.28
C ASP A 125 8.45 -4.36 -29.62
N LEU A 126 8.13 -3.36 -28.81
CA LEU A 126 8.65 -2.00 -28.99
C LEU A 126 10.16 -1.93 -28.76
N LEU A 127 10.68 -2.60 -27.75
CA LEU A 127 12.13 -2.68 -27.52
C LEU A 127 12.84 -3.28 -28.73
N SER A 128 12.31 -4.39 -29.26
CA SER A 128 12.85 -5.05 -30.44
C SER A 128 12.78 -4.15 -31.68
N GLU A 129 11.69 -3.46 -31.90
CA GLU A 129 11.52 -2.49 -33.02
C GLU A 129 12.51 -1.33 -32.94
N LEU A 130 12.84 -0.89 -31.72
CA LEU A 130 13.76 0.24 -31.48
C LEU A 130 15.21 -0.20 -31.38
N ASP A 131 15.51 -1.49 -31.53
CA ASP A 131 16.84 -2.04 -31.27
C ASP A 131 17.38 -1.55 -29.92
N CYS A 132 16.61 -1.85 -28.86
CA CYS A 132 16.93 -1.50 -27.48
C CYS A 132 16.94 -2.73 -26.60
N ASP A 133 17.97 -2.85 -25.78
CA ASP A 133 17.98 -3.75 -24.63
C ASP A 133 17.16 -3.20 -23.47
N ILE A 134 16.88 -4.06 -22.47
CA ILE A 134 16.31 -3.62 -21.20
C ILE A 134 17.32 -2.69 -20.51
N PRO A 135 16.95 -1.44 -20.18
CA PRO A 135 17.87 -0.46 -19.62
C PRO A 135 18.35 -0.89 -18.23
N LYS A 136 19.61 -0.65 -17.93
CA LYS A 136 20.26 -0.97 -16.64
C LYS A 136 20.76 0.26 -15.91
N THR A 137 20.94 1.37 -16.61
CA THR A 137 21.43 2.64 -16.07
C THR A 137 20.47 3.78 -16.45
N VAL A 138 20.54 4.90 -15.74
CA VAL A 138 19.78 6.11 -16.08
C VAL A 138 20.05 6.54 -17.53
N ALA A 139 21.30 6.43 -17.99
CA ALA A 139 21.66 6.78 -19.37
C ALA A 139 21.00 5.85 -20.39
N ASP A 140 20.88 4.55 -20.09
CA ASP A 140 20.17 3.60 -20.97
C ASP A 140 18.68 3.93 -21.04
N TYR A 141 18.05 4.31 -19.91
CA TYR A 141 16.67 4.77 -19.90
C TYR A 141 16.51 6.01 -20.78
N GLU A 142 17.37 7.00 -20.62
CA GLU A 142 17.31 8.24 -21.42
C GLU A 142 17.49 7.97 -22.91
N ALA A 143 18.43 7.12 -23.28
CA ALA A 143 18.65 6.71 -24.68
C ALA A 143 17.43 6.00 -25.27
N MET A 144 16.80 5.10 -24.50
CA MET A 144 15.56 4.43 -24.90
C MET A 144 14.41 5.45 -25.03
N PHE A 145 14.28 6.37 -24.08
CA PHE A 145 13.22 7.39 -24.09
C PHE A 145 13.32 8.30 -25.30
N GLU A 146 14.51 8.71 -25.71
CA GLU A 146 14.69 9.49 -26.93
C GLU A 146 14.19 8.74 -28.17
N LYS A 147 14.50 7.44 -28.30
CA LYS A 147 14.00 6.63 -29.41
C LYS A 147 12.47 6.50 -29.42
N ILE A 148 11.86 6.31 -28.25
CA ILE A 148 10.40 6.22 -28.11
C ILE A 148 9.74 7.56 -28.45
N LYS A 149 10.28 8.66 -27.94
CA LYS A 149 9.81 10.00 -28.19
C LYS A 149 9.90 10.37 -29.68
N ALA A 150 10.97 9.95 -30.35
CA ALA A 150 11.13 10.17 -31.80
C ALA A 150 10.03 9.50 -32.64
N LYS A 151 9.32 8.49 -32.10
CA LYS A 151 8.11 7.88 -32.69
C LYS A 151 6.82 8.62 -32.33
N GLY A 152 6.89 9.73 -31.63
CA GLY A 152 5.69 10.48 -31.20
C GLY A 152 4.94 9.86 -30.02
N MET A 153 5.57 8.93 -29.29
CA MET A 153 5.00 8.30 -28.10
C MET A 153 5.54 8.92 -26.83
N THR A 154 4.77 8.83 -25.74
CA THR A 154 5.25 9.18 -24.40
C THR A 154 6.06 8.01 -23.84
N PRO A 155 7.38 8.22 -23.56
CA PRO A 155 8.27 7.14 -23.15
C PRO A 155 7.90 6.52 -21.81
N TYR A 156 7.53 7.33 -20.84
CA TYR A 156 7.27 6.90 -19.48
C TYR A 156 5.88 7.35 -19.03
N LEU A 157 5.03 6.36 -18.80
CA LEU A 157 3.70 6.59 -18.25
C LEU A 157 3.82 6.58 -16.71
N LEU A 158 3.91 7.79 -16.16
CA LEU A 158 3.87 8.03 -14.73
C LEU A 158 2.43 8.36 -14.35
N ASP A 159 1.88 7.73 -13.33
CA ASP A 159 0.63 8.13 -12.71
C ASP A 159 0.88 9.00 -11.46
N LYS A 160 -0.18 9.61 -10.93
CA LYS A 160 -0.08 10.49 -9.75
C LYS A 160 0.42 9.81 -8.48
N PHE A 161 0.41 8.48 -8.45
CA PHE A 161 0.89 7.68 -7.32
C PHE A 161 2.25 7.04 -7.60
N GLY A 162 2.70 7.03 -8.84
CA GLY A 162 3.87 6.28 -9.28
C GLY A 162 5.20 6.99 -9.12
N TYR A 163 5.20 8.34 -9.01
CA TYR A 163 6.44 9.09 -8.87
C TYR A 163 7.17 8.83 -7.54
N GLU A 164 6.46 8.27 -6.56
CA GLU A 164 6.93 8.08 -5.19
C GLU A 164 7.71 6.79 -4.96
N VAL A 165 7.71 5.84 -5.89
CA VAL A 165 8.17 4.47 -5.58
C VAL A 165 8.91 3.78 -6.72
N GLN A 166 9.59 4.49 -7.61
CA GLN A 166 10.12 3.82 -8.79
C GLN A 166 11.63 3.87 -8.97
N LEU A 167 12.29 4.94 -8.62
CA LEU A 167 13.73 5.11 -8.86
C LEU A 167 14.47 5.73 -7.68
N GLU A 168 13.77 6.09 -6.63
CA GLU A 168 14.34 6.72 -5.45
C GLU A 168 15.40 5.85 -4.78
N GLY A 169 15.26 4.54 -4.85
CA GLY A 169 16.26 3.58 -4.37
C GLY A 169 17.62 3.69 -5.06
N LEU A 170 17.69 4.22 -6.30
CA LEU A 170 18.95 4.52 -6.99
C LEU A 170 19.73 5.67 -6.33
N PHE A 171 19.06 6.46 -5.53
CA PHE A 171 19.58 7.61 -4.80
C PHE A 171 19.69 7.36 -3.30
N ASP A 172 19.57 6.09 -2.90
CA ASP A 172 19.65 5.70 -1.49
C ASP A 172 18.54 6.29 -0.61
N VAL A 173 17.39 6.57 -1.19
CA VAL A 173 16.23 7.16 -0.54
C VAL A 173 15.03 6.24 -0.72
N TYR A 174 14.21 6.13 0.32
CA TYR A 174 12.93 5.42 0.27
C TYR A 174 11.83 6.37 0.72
N TYR A 175 10.88 6.63 -0.15
CA TYR A 175 9.84 7.61 0.05
C TYR A 175 8.49 7.09 -0.41
N ASN A 176 7.46 7.35 0.35
CA ASN A 176 6.09 7.30 -0.13
C ASN A 176 5.29 8.46 0.48
N LYS A 177 4.18 8.81 -0.14
CA LYS A 177 3.36 9.98 0.25
C LYS A 177 2.81 9.89 1.68
N ASP A 178 2.67 8.69 2.22
CA ASP A 178 2.07 8.43 3.52
C ASP A 178 3.11 8.34 4.63
N ASN A 179 4.38 8.08 4.27
CA ASN A 179 5.47 7.94 5.22
C ASN A 179 6.80 8.44 4.62
N ASN A 180 7.30 9.54 5.18
CA ASN A 180 8.57 10.14 4.80
C ASN A 180 9.78 9.50 5.49
N PHE A 181 9.58 8.58 6.43
CA PHE A 181 10.64 7.98 7.20
C PHE A 181 10.99 6.59 6.67
N PHE A 182 12.27 6.29 6.67
CA PHE A 182 12.79 4.97 6.37
C PHE A 182 13.96 4.62 7.28
N GLN A 183 14.27 3.34 7.40
CA GLN A 183 15.40 2.86 8.18
C GLN A 183 16.51 2.39 7.23
N LYS A 184 17.75 2.84 7.48
CA LYS A 184 18.95 2.34 6.81
C LYS A 184 20.06 2.15 7.83
N ASP A 185 20.64 0.96 7.86
CA ASP A 185 21.74 0.60 8.76
C ASP A 185 21.44 0.88 10.26
N GLY A 186 20.20 0.64 10.69
CA GLY A 186 19.75 0.86 12.06
C GLY A 186 19.40 2.32 12.38
N VAL A 187 19.52 3.25 11.43
CA VAL A 187 19.23 4.68 11.62
C VAL A 187 17.94 5.05 10.92
N VAL A 188 17.03 5.70 11.63
CA VAL A 188 15.83 6.30 11.04
C VAL A 188 16.19 7.60 10.33
N LYS A 189 15.80 7.72 9.08
CA LYS A 189 16.05 8.86 8.20
C LYS A 189 14.74 9.44 7.69
N CYS A 190 14.74 10.73 7.37
CA CYS A 190 13.62 11.42 6.74
C CYS A 190 13.99 11.71 5.29
N ALA A 191 13.31 11.04 4.35
CA ALA A 191 13.66 11.08 2.94
C ALA A 191 13.83 12.50 2.35
N PRO A 192 12.92 13.45 2.58
CA PRO A 192 13.07 14.82 2.06
C PRO A 192 14.30 15.59 2.57
N LEU A 193 14.96 15.12 3.64
CA LEU A 193 16.14 15.74 4.21
C LEU A 193 17.45 15.10 3.71
N GLU A 194 17.36 14.02 2.97
CA GLU A 194 18.54 13.34 2.41
C GLU A 194 18.95 13.97 1.06
N ASP A 195 20.24 14.09 0.83
CA ASP A 195 20.79 14.65 -0.42
C ASP A 195 20.27 13.90 -1.67
N GLY A 196 20.20 12.58 -1.57
CA GLY A 196 19.67 11.74 -2.64
C GLY A 196 18.24 12.05 -3.06
N PHE A 197 17.41 12.60 -2.17
CA PHE A 197 16.05 13.00 -2.52
C PHE A 197 16.03 14.18 -3.49
N LYS A 198 16.92 15.14 -3.31
CA LYS A 198 17.10 16.26 -4.25
C LYS A 198 17.58 15.77 -5.61
N ASP A 199 18.51 14.83 -5.63
CA ASP A 199 19.04 14.26 -6.88
C ASP A 199 17.96 13.47 -7.63
N TYR A 200 17.16 12.69 -6.89
CA TYR A 200 15.99 12.01 -7.44
C TYR A 200 15.00 12.99 -8.08
N LEU A 201 14.58 14.03 -7.36
CA LEU A 201 13.65 15.03 -7.89
C LEU A 201 14.25 15.77 -9.08
N THR A 202 15.55 16.00 -9.09
CA THR A 202 16.25 16.64 -10.21
C THR A 202 16.17 15.77 -11.46
N LEU A 203 16.34 14.45 -11.32
CA LEU A 203 16.18 13.51 -12.44
C LEU A 203 14.73 13.49 -12.96
N ILE A 204 13.75 13.37 -12.08
CA ILE A 204 12.33 13.35 -12.46
C ILE A 204 11.93 14.66 -13.14
N ASN A 205 12.37 15.80 -12.61
CA ASN A 205 12.14 17.10 -13.24
C ASN A 205 12.78 17.20 -14.63
N LYS A 206 14.01 16.70 -14.79
CA LYS A 206 14.68 16.63 -16.10
C LYS A 206 13.84 15.81 -17.08
N TRP A 207 13.38 14.64 -16.69
CA TRP A 207 12.58 13.75 -17.55
C TRP A 207 11.23 14.36 -17.92
N TYR A 208 10.58 15.01 -16.95
CA TYR A 208 9.34 15.74 -17.21
C TYR A 208 9.56 16.91 -18.21
N SER A 209 10.58 17.73 -17.97
CA SER A 209 10.93 18.87 -18.82
C SER A 209 11.37 18.45 -20.22
N SER A 210 12.01 17.28 -20.34
CA SER A 210 12.39 16.68 -21.60
C SER A 210 11.22 16.04 -22.36
N GLY A 211 10.02 15.96 -21.74
CA GLY A 211 8.84 15.34 -22.35
C GLY A 211 8.92 13.81 -22.40
N TYR A 212 9.70 13.18 -21.53
CA TYR A 212 9.70 11.73 -21.35
C TYR A 212 8.53 11.29 -20.50
N ILE A 213 8.11 12.09 -19.54
CA ILE A 213 6.93 11.87 -18.70
C ILE A 213 5.75 12.65 -19.29
N SER A 214 4.56 12.04 -19.25
CA SER A 214 3.32 12.69 -19.65
C SER A 214 3.09 13.99 -18.84
N LYS A 215 2.66 15.05 -19.53
CA LYS A 215 2.41 16.35 -18.87
C LYS A 215 1.20 16.33 -17.94
N ASP A 216 0.30 15.41 -18.18
CA ASP A 216 -0.94 15.21 -17.44
C ASP A 216 -0.86 14.03 -16.44
N PHE A 217 0.35 13.60 -16.06
CA PHE A 217 0.56 12.47 -15.15
C PHE A 217 -0.21 12.59 -13.84
N SER A 218 -0.43 13.81 -13.34
CA SER A 218 -1.20 14.05 -12.12
C SER A 218 -2.71 13.80 -12.26
N SER A 219 -3.19 13.59 -13.47
CA SER A 219 -4.60 13.31 -13.80
C SER A 219 -4.85 11.85 -14.18
N ILE A 220 -3.77 11.03 -14.25
CA ILE A 220 -3.80 9.62 -14.66
C ILE A 220 -3.94 8.73 -13.45
#